data_9cc84d5e7741de32e172adca26213ef6
#
_entry.id   9cc84d5e7741de32e172adca26213ef6
#
_cell.length_a   1.000
_cell.length_b   1.000
_cell.length_c   1.000
_cell.angle_alpha   90.00
_cell.angle_beta   90.00
_cell.angle_gamma   90.00
#
_symmetry.space_group_name_H-M   'P 1'
#
loop_
_entity.id
_entity.type
_entity.pdbx_description
1 polymer ?
#
loop_
_entity_poly.entity_id
_entity_poly.type
_entity_poly.pdbx_seq_one_letter_code
_entity_poly.pdbx_strand_id
1 'polypeptide(L)'
;PDQDINNPLGVGCTALHGWAMSTRTFQKNVFGNEGGSKQGIDEEFAGRGFSNIGAWILGRNMFGPVRGPWPDESWRGWWGDNPVYHVPVFVLTHHARAPLVMDGGTTFHFVTQGIEAALAQARDAAQGRDVRVGGGVNVIQQYLRRRLIDEMHFAVAPVLLGAGERLFEGVDLPALGYACI
;
A
#
# COMPACT_ATOMS: atom_id res chain seq x y z
N PRO A 1 -13.33 -8.93 -1.29
CA PRO A 1 -12.83 -10.20 -0.79
C PRO A 1 -12.42 -10.05 0.67
N ASP A 2 -12.86 -11.01 1.46
CA ASP A 2 -12.65 -10.98 2.90
C ASP A 2 -11.18 -11.30 3.20
N GLN A 3 -10.47 -10.32 3.77
CA GLN A 3 -9.15 -10.52 4.34
C GLN A 3 -9.29 -11.07 5.76
N ASP A 4 -8.58 -12.12 6.05
CA ASP A 4 -8.42 -12.67 7.39
C ASP A 4 -6.96 -13.14 7.58
N ILE A 5 -6.64 -13.65 8.77
CA ILE A 5 -5.27 -14.07 9.10
C ILE A 5 -4.75 -15.20 8.19
N ASN A 6 -5.64 -16.01 7.62
CA ASN A 6 -5.27 -17.11 6.72
C ASN A 6 -5.26 -16.67 5.25
N ASN A 7 -5.91 -15.56 4.94
CA ASN A 7 -6.05 -14.99 3.61
C ASN A 7 -5.67 -13.51 3.59
N PRO A 8 -4.40 -13.14 3.79
CA PRO A 8 -3.97 -11.75 3.93
C PRO A 8 -4.19 -10.92 2.67
N LEU A 9 -4.26 -11.54 1.49
CA LEU A 9 -4.59 -10.89 0.23
C LEU A 9 -6.09 -10.92 -0.10
N GLY A 10 -6.89 -11.63 0.70
CA GLY A 10 -8.29 -11.93 0.42
C GLY A 10 -8.47 -13.21 -0.43
N VAL A 11 -9.62 -13.83 -0.30
CA VAL A 11 -9.94 -15.08 -1.00
C VAL A 11 -9.89 -14.88 -2.52
N GLY A 12 -9.13 -15.70 -3.22
CA GLY A 12 -8.98 -15.65 -4.67
C GLY A 12 -8.10 -14.50 -5.21
N CYS A 13 -7.60 -13.61 -4.37
CA CYS A 13 -6.84 -12.43 -4.81
C CYS A 13 -5.41 -12.72 -5.24
N THR A 14 -4.87 -13.90 -4.98
CA THR A 14 -3.53 -14.31 -5.47
C THR A 14 -3.41 -14.16 -7.00
N ALA A 15 -4.49 -14.45 -7.74
CA ALA A 15 -4.53 -14.30 -9.18
C ALA A 15 -4.30 -12.85 -9.66
N LEU A 16 -4.66 -11.85 -8.85
CA LEU A 16 -4.43 -10.43 -9.17
C LEU A 16 -2.97 -10.01 -9.07
N HIS A 17 -2.15 -10.75 -8.36
CA HIS A 17 -0.76 -10.40 -8.06
C HIS A 17 0.24 -11.18 -8.92
N GLY A 18 -0.23 -12.09 -9.78
CA GLY A 18 0.63 -12.95 -10.60
C GLY A 18 1.65 -12.17 -11.45
N TRP A 19 1.24 -11.03 -11.99
CA TRP A 19 2.11 -10.14 -12.75
C TRP A 19 3.32 -9.67 -11.92
N ALA A 20 3.10 -9.18 -10.71
CA ALA A 20 4.16 -8.69 -9.83
C ALA A 20 5.02 -9.85 -9.27
N MET A 21 4.37 -10.93 -8.84
CA MET A 21 5.06 -12.10 -8.26
C MET A 21 6.02 -12.77 -9.23
N SER A 22 5.79 -12.65 -10.55
CA SER A 22 6.68 -13.18 -11.59
C SER A 22 7.92 -12.33 -11.85
N THR A 23 7.99 -11.11 -11.32
CA THR A 23 9.11 -10.19 -11.54
C THR A 23 10.27 -10.45 -10.59
N ARG A 24 11.50 -10.16 -11.07
CA ARG A 24 12.69 -10.24 -10.22
C ARG A 24 12.65 -9.24 -9.07
N THR A 25 12.21 -8.01 -9.35
CA THR A 25 12.10 -6.94 -8.36
C THR A 25 11.22 -7.38 -7.19
N PHE A 26 10.06 -7.94 -7.46
CA PHE A 26 9.15 -8.41 -6.41
C PHE A 26 9.72 -9.61 -5.65
N GLN A 27 10.26 -10.61 -6.38
CA GLN A 27 10.90 -11.79 -5.77
C GLN A 27 12.01 -11.39 -4.80
N LYS A 28 12.87 -10.46 -5.20
CA LYS A 28 13.99 -9.98 -4.38
C LYS A 28 13.52 -9.16 -3.17
N ASN A 29 12.69 -8.14 -3.40
CA ASN A 29 12.36 -7.18 -2.33
C ASN A 29 11.30 -7.70 -1.35
N VAL A 30 10.44 -8.62 -1.76
CA VAL A 30 9.35 -9.14 -0.94
C VAL A 30 9.67 -10.51 -0.35
N PHE A 31 10.29 -11.39 -1.14
CA PHE A 31 10.54 -12.78 -0.72
C PHE A 31 12.01 -13.09 -0.48
N GLY A 32 12.94 -12.17 -0.76
CA GLY A 32 14.37 -12.42 -0.64
C GLY A 32 14.95 -13.42 -1.65
N ASN A 33 14.21 -13.71 -2.72
CA ASN A 33 14.57 -14.69 -3.75
C ASN A 33 15.32 -14.05 -4.92
N GLU A 34 16.20 -14.82 -5.57
CA GLU A 34 16.91 -14.40 -6.78
C GLU A 34 16.18 -14.79 -8.10
N GLY A 35 14.95 -15.29 -8.01
CA GLY A 35 14.12 -15.69 -9.14
C GLY A 35 13.43 -14.53 -9.84
N GLY A 36 12.55 -14.87 -10.79
CA GLY A 36 11.69 -13.93 -11.51
C GLY A 36 12.28 -13.35 -12.79
N SER A 37 11.41 -12.77 -13.63
CA SER A 37 11.79 -12.11 -14.88
C SER A 37 12.58 -10.83 -14.61
N LYS A 38 13.66 -10.62 -15.35
CA LYS A 38 14.51 -9.42 -15.30
C LYS A 38 14.15 -8.39 -16.36
N GLN A 39 13.16 -8.66 -17.20
CA GLN A 39 12.82 -7.84 -18.36
C GLN A 39 11.30 -7.83 -18.56
N GLY A 40 10.85 -6.80 -19.26
CA GLY A 40 9.45 -6.63 -19.63
C GLY A 40 8.75 -5.54 -18.81
N ILE A 41 7.55 -5.21 -19.26
CA ILE A 41 6.77 -4.11 -18.69
C ILE A 41 6.45 -4.33 -17.20
N ASP A 42 6.16 -5.57 -16.82
CA ASP A 42 5.85 -5.91 -15.42
C ASP A 42 7.05 -5.66 -14.49
N GLU A 43 8.26 -6.02 -14.92
CA GLU A 43 9.49 -5.76 -14.16
C GLU A 43 9.78 -4.26 -14.06
N GLU A 44 9.56 -3.50 -15.13
CA GLU A 44 9.72 -2.04 -15.12
C GLU A 44 8.80 -1.40 -14.09
N PHE A 45 7.49 -1.72 -14.13
CA PHE A 45 6.53 -1.15 -13.19
C PHE A 45 6.70 -1.66 -11.76
N ALA A 46 7.09 -2.92 -11.59
CA ALA A 46 7.50 -3.42 -10.27
C ALA A 46 8.69 -2.62 -9.73
N GLY A 47 9.71 -2.37 -10.56
CA GLY A 47 10.88 -1.56 -10.21
C GLY A 47 10.54 -0.15 -9.76
N ARG A 48 9.69 0.54 -10.52
CA ARG A 48 9.19 1.88 -10.16
C ARG A 48 8.51 1.87 -8.78
N GLY A 49 7.78 0.80 -8.46
CA GLY A 49 7.10 0.63 -7.18
C GLY A 49 8.01 0.54 -5.95
N PHE A 50 9.31 0.27 -6.12
CA PHE A 50 10.29 0.17 -5.03
C PHE A 50 11.38 1.25 -5.09
N SER A 51 11.43 2.07 -6.15
CA SER A 51 12.48 3.07 -6.30
C SER A 51 12.11 4.39 -5.62
N ASN A 52 13.12 5.06 -5.06
CA ASN A 52 13.03 6.41 -4.46
C ASN A 52 11.95 6.60 -3.37
N ILE A 53 11.45 5.52 -2.75
CA ILE A 53 10.42 5.65 -1.72
C ILE A 53 11.04 6.05 -0.39
N GLY A 54 10.56 7.15 0.19
CA GLY A 54 10.99 7.68 1.49
C GLY A 54 10.01 7.44 2.62
N ALA A 55 8.73 7.24 2.31
CA ALA A 55 7.69 6.91 3.27
C ALA A 55 6.49 6.23 2.58
N TRP A 56 5.68 5.53 3.37
CA TRP A 56 4.43 4.94 2.92
C TRP A 56 3.24 5.49 3.69
N ILE A 57 2.08 5.54 3.03
CA ILE A 57 0.79 5.77 3.69
C ILE A 57 -0.11 4.58 3.40
N LEU A 58 -0.70 4.01 4.42
CA LEU A 58 -1.58 2.85 4.35
C LEU A 58 -2.90 3.13 5.06
N GLY A 59 -4.00 2.58 4.55
CA GLY A 59 -5.22 2.42 5.33
C GLY A 59 -5.06 1.29 6.36
N ARG A 60 -5.85 1.33 7.42
CA ARG A 60 -5.77 0.34 8.50
C ARG A 60 -5.90 -1.11 8.04
N ASN A 61 -6.72 -1.36 7.03
CA ASN A 61 -6.90 -2.71 6.47
C ASN A 61 -5.63 -3.26 5.81
N MET A 62 -4.76 -2.37 5.31
CA MET A 62 -3.46 -2.74 4.76
C MET A 62 -2.43 -3.06 5.84
N PHE A 63 -2.65 -2.62 7.08
CA PHE A 63 -1.83 -2.99 8.23
C PHE A 63 -2.31 -4.30 8.88
N GLY A 64 -3.62 -4.54 8.96
CA GLY A 64 -4.13 -5.74 9.62
C GLY A 64 -5.64 -5.96 9.51
N PRO A 65 -6.12 -7.14 9.95
CA PRO A 65 -7.52 -7.53 9.85
C PRO A 65 -8.42 -6.88 10.92
N VAL A 66 -7.83 -6.36 11.99
CA VAL A 66 -8.58 -5.84 13.14
C VAL A 66 -9.34 -4.57 12.76
N ARG A 67 -10.63 -4.55 13.06
CA ARG A 67 -11.54 -3.41 12.89
C ARG A 67 -11.93 -2.85 14.26
N GLY A 68 -12.34 -1.57 14.31
CA GLY A 68 -12.71 -0.91 15.57
C GLY A 68 -11.51 -0.63 16.48
N PRO A 69 -11.71 -0.47 17.79
CA PRO A 69 -10.65 -0.29 18.77
C PRO A 69 -9.60 -1.41 18.70
N TRP A 70 -8.37 -1.11 19.08
CA TRP A 70 -7.34 -2.14 19.21
C TRP A 70 -7.67 -3.03 20.42
N PRO A 71 -7.82 -4.36 20.23
CA PRO A 71 -8.08 -5.26 21.37
C PRO A 71 -6.84 -5.35 22.29
N ASP A 72 -5.67 -5.28 21.69
CA ASP A 72 -4.35 -5.25 22.31
C ASP A 72 -3.31 -4.75 21.30
N GLU A 73 -2.04 -4.78 21.65
CA GLU A 73 -0.94 -4.35 20.79
C GLU A 73 -0.16 -5.51 20.17
N SER A 74 -0.67 -6.75 20.22
CA SER A 74 0.04 -7.96 19.76
C SER A 74 0.20 -8.00 18.24
N TRP A 75 -0.76 -7.46 17.49
CA TRP A 75 -0.69 -7.46 16.04
C TRP A 75 0.42 -6.54 15.50
N ARG A 76 1.33 -7.11 14.73
CA ARG A 76 2.54 -6.42 14.23
C ARG A 76 2.52 -6.15 12.72
N GLY A 77 1.40 -6.36 12.04
CA GLY A 77 1.27 -6.19 10.58
C GLY A 77 1.29 -7.53 9.83
N TRP A 78 0.97 -7.47 8.54
CA TRP A 78 0.88 -8.67 7.68
C TRP A 78 2.24 -9.29 7.33
N TRP A 79 3.33 -8.54 7.44
CA TRP A 79 4.65 -8.91 6.94
C TRP A 79 5.61 -9.45 8.01
N GLY A 80 5.10 -9.73 9.21
CA GLY A 80 5.94 -10.22 10.31
C GLY A 80 6.90 -9.16 10.86
N ASP A 81 8.01 -9.60 11.46
CA ASP A 81 8.91 -8.72 12.21
C ASP A 81 9.81 -7.84 11.33
N ASN A 82 10.08 -8.24 10.08
CA ASN A 82 10.85 -7.46 9.11
C ASN A 82 10.02 -7.10 7.88
N PRO A 83 9.15 -6.08 7.96
CA PRO A 83 8.29 -5.69 6.85
C PRO A 83 9.08 -5.13 5.66
N VAL A 84 8.54 -5.35 4.46
CA VAL A 84 9.14 -4.99 3.17
C VAL A 84 9.36 -3.51 2.92
N TYR A 85 8.91 -2.63 3.80
CA TYR A 85 8.91 -1.18 3.58
C TYR A 85 10.29 -0.54 3.81
N HIS A 86 11.00 -0.92 4.86
CA HIS A 86 12.31 -0.39 5.29
C HIS A 86 12.39 1.14 5.42
N VAL A 87 11.27 1.80 5.57
CA VAL A 87 11.08 3.25 5.74
C VAL A 87 9.89 3.50 6.68
N PRO A 88 9.66 4.74 7.16
CA PRO A 88 8.48 5.09 7.95
C PRO A 88 7.17 4.80 7.18
N VAL A 89 6.19 4.24 7.87
CA VAL A 89 4.87 3.88 7.34
C VAL A 89 3.78 4.53 8.19
N PHE A 90 2.94 5.35 7.58
CA PHE A 90 1.86 6.07 8.23
C PHE A 90 0.54 5.34 8.00
N VAL A 91 -0.03 4.78 9.06
CA VAL A 91 -1.28 4.01 9.01
C VAL A 91 -2.45 4.89 9.42
N LEU A 92 -3.32 5.19 8.46
CA LEU A 92 -4.56 5.92 8.70
C LEU A 92 -5.55 5.07 9.48
N THR A 93 -5.98 5.56 10.63
CA THR A 93 -6.89 4.87 11.54
C THR A 93 -7.72 5.87 12.37
N HIS A 94 -8.84 5.44 12.92
CA HIS A 94 -9.63 6.22 13.87
C HIS A 94 -9.24 5.95 15.34
N HIS A 95 -8.37 4.98 15.56
CA HIS A 95 -7.99 4.52 16.90
C HIS A 95 -6.50 4.70 17.10
N ALA A 96 -6.12 5.53 18.06
CA ALA A 96 -4.73 5.79 18.40
C ALA A 96 -4.01 4.51 18.86
N ARG A 97 -2.72 4.43 18.52
CA ARG A 97 -1.81 3.40 18.96
C ARG A 97 -0.40 3.98 19.01
N ALA A 98 0.42 3.52 19.95
CA ALA A 98 1.83 3.88 19.99
C ALA A 98 2.56 3.46 18.71
N PRO A 99 3.58 4.21 18.27
CA PRO A 99 4.40 3.80 17.13
C PRO A 99 5.00 2.41 17.36
N LEU A 100 5.06 1.63 16.30
CA LEU A 100 5.57 0.27 16.33
C LEU A 100 6.86 0.18 15.51
N VAL A 101 7.98 0.01 16.20
CA VAL A 101 9.29 -0.18 15.58
C VAL A 101 9.45 -1.64 15.19
N MET A 102 9.87 -1.86 13.94
CA MET A 102 10.08 -3.18 13.35
C MET A 102 11.54 -3.36 12.96
N ASP A 103 11.92 -4.59 12.68
CA ASP A 103 13.24 -4.89 12.12
C ASP A 103 13.39 -4.30 10.71
N GLY A 104 14.61 -4.14 10.24
CA GLY A 104 14.90 -3.66 8.89
C GLY A 104 14.58 -2.18 8.62
N GLY A 105 14.28 -1.37 9.67
CA GLY A 105 14.11 0.09 9.54
C GLY A 105 12.68 0.56 9.30
N THR A 106 11.69 -0.33 9.28
CA THR A 106 10.28 0.07 9.24
C THR A 106 9.82 0.55 10.61
N THR A 107 9.10 1.68 10.65
CA THR A 107 8.35 2.13 11.83
C THR A 107 6.92 2.46 11.41
N PHE A 108 5.94 1.81 12.02
CA PHE A 108 4.53 2.16 11.80
C PHE A 108 4.11 3.29 12.74
N HIS A 109 3.59 4.36 12.17
CA HIS A 109 2.98 5.50 12.87
C HIS A 109 1.48 5.48 12.63
N PHE A 110 0.67 5.52 13.70
CA PHE A 110 -0.78 5.43 13.60
C PHE A 110 -1.39 6.84 13.64
N VAL A 111 -1.92 7.31 12.50
CA VAL A 111 -2.40 8.68 12.32
C VAL A 111 -3.90 8.73 12.39
N THR A 112 -4.45 9.51 13.34
CA THR A 112 -5.88 9.69 13.56
C THR A 112 -6.43 11.02 13.05
N GLN A 113 -5.56 11.92 12.60
CA GLN A 113 -5.91 13.30 12.21
C GLN A 113 -6.29 13.43 10.72
N GLY A 114 -6.41 12.31 10.01
CA GLY A 114 -6.85 12.29 8.61
C GLY A 114 -5.73 12.33 7.58
N ILE A 115 -6.11 12.39 6.31
CA ILE A 115 -5.21 12.17 5.18
C ILE A 115 -4.18 13.29 5.01
N GLU A 116 -4.55 14.55 5.26
CA GLU A 116 -3.63 15.68 5.13
C GLU A 116 -2.52 15.61 6.20
N ALA A 117 -2.87 15.26 7.43
CA ALA A 117 -1.90 15.12 8.51
C ALA A 117 -0.94 13.94 8.25
N ALA A 118 -1.46 12.82 7.72
CA ALA A 118 -0.63 11.68 7.35
C ALA A 118 0.32 12.04 6.20
N LEU A 119 -0.14 12.80 5.21
CA LEU A 119 0.69 13.24 4.09
C LEU A 119 1.79 14.20 4.55
N ALA A 120 1.46 15.15 5.41
CA ALA A 120 2.45 16.10 5.95
C ALA A 120 3.57 15.36 6.70
N GLN A 121 3.21 14.45 7.60
CA GLN A 121 4.17 13.63 8.35
C GLN A 121 5.01 12.73 7.42
N ALA A 122 4.37 12.12 6.42
CA ALA A 122 5.05 11.25 5.47
C ALA A 122 6.04 12.03 4.58
N ARG A 123 5.68 13.23 4.12
CA ARG A 123 6.57 14.11 3.34
C ARG A 123 7.78 14.57 4.15
N ASP A 124 7.56 14.92 5.42
CA ASP A 124 8.66 15.28 6.33
C ASP A 124 9.62 14.10 6.51
N ALA A 125 9.08 12.91 6.81
CA ALA A 125 9.89 11.70 6.96
C ALA A 125 10.59 11.24 5.68
N ALA A 126 9.99 11.49 4.52
CA ALA A 126 10.56 11.11 3.23
C ALA A 126 11.77 11.94 2.81
N GLN A 127 11.96 13.15 3.37
CA GLN A 127 13.12 14.03 3.12
C GLN A 127 13.38 14.24 1.63
N GLY A 128 12.35 14.61 0.88
CA GLY A 128 12.43 14.89 -0.56
C GLY A 128 12.34 13.65 -1.46
N ARG A 129 12.25 12.46 -0.91
CA ARG A 129 11.92 11.24 -1.66
C ARG A 129 10.40 11.09 -1.81
N ASP A 130 9.98 10.11 -2.59
CA ASP A 130 8.57 9.87 -2.86
C ASP A 130 7.82 9.32 -1.65
N VAL A 131 6.57 9.73 -1.54
CA VAL A 131 5.60 9.16 -0.59
C VAL A 131 4.66 8.23 -1.35
N ARG A 132 4.67 6.95 -1.04
CA ARG A 132 3.81 5.97 -1.70
C ARG A 132 2.52 5.73 -0.92
N VAL A 133 1.36 5.88 -1.59
CA VAL A 133 0.07 5.47 -1.04
C VAL A 133 -0.19 4.03 -1.43
N GLY A 134 -0.11 3.12 -0.46
CA GLY A 134 -0.23 1.67 -0.66
C GLY A 134 -1.65 1.09 -0.56
N GLY A 135 -2.68 1.93 -0.42
CA GLY A 135 -4.08 1.48 -0.35
C GLY A 135 -4.65 1.57 1.07
N GLY A 136 -5.92 1.08 1.41
CA GLY A 136 -6.90 0.49 0.47
C GLY A 136 -7.68 1.50 -0.36
N VAL A 137 -8.72 1.02 -1.03
CA VAL A 137 -9.53 1.80 -1.98
C VAL A 137 -10.03 3.11 -1.39
N ASN A 138 -10.61 3.09 -0.20
CA ASN A 138 -11.13 4.29 0.45
C ASN A 138 -10.05 5.37 0.66
N VAL A 139 -8.85 4.98 1.07
CA VAL A 139 -7.72 5.91 1.25
C VAL A 139 -7.30 6.51 -0.08
N ILE A 140 -7.12 5.69 -1.12
CA ILE A 140 -6.76 6.18 -2.45
C ILE A 140 -7.81 7.16 -2.98
N GLN A 141 -9.10 6.84 -2.87
CA GLN A 141 -10.18 7.73 -3.29
C GLN A 141 -10.19 9.08 -2.55
N GLN A 142 -9.89 9.10 -1.25
CA GLN A 142 -9.78 10.34 -0.50
C GLN A 142 -8.64 11.22 -1.05
N TYR A 143 -7.47 10.66 -1.32
CA TYR A 143 -6.33 11.38 -1.90
C TYR A 143 -6.63 11.86 -3.33
N LEU A 144 -7.25 11.04 -4.16
CA LEU A 144 -7.65 11.41 -5.53
C LEU A 144 -8.62 12.61 -5.53
N ARG A 145 -9.69 12.55 -4.71
CA ARG A 145 -10.67 13.66 -4.62
C ARG A 145 -10.06 14.97 -4.14
N ARG A 146 -8.98 14.92 -3.38
CA ARG A 146 -8.23 16.10 -2.90
C ARG A 146 -7.08 16.50 -3.82
N ARG A 147 -6.88 15.81 -4.96
CA ARG A 147 -5.77 16.03 -5.90
C ARG A 147 -4.40 15.95 -5.23
N LEU A 148 -4.23 15.00 -4.34
CA LEU A 148 -3.01 14.77 -3.56
C LEU A 148 -2.19 13.57 -4.07
N ILE A 149 -2.50 13.07 -5.26
CA ILE A 149 -1.72 12.06 -5.99
C ILE A 149 -1.14 12.72 -7.24
N ASP A 150 0.16 12.68 -7.37
CA ASP A 150 0.88 13.27 -8.50
C ASP A 150 0.99 12.26 -9.66
N GLU A 151 1.27 11.01 -9.36
CA GLU A 151 1.39 9.91 -10.32
C GLU A 151 0.72 8.64 -9.77
N MET A 152 0.09 7.87 -10.63
CA MET A 152 -0.53 6.59 -10.28
C MET A 152 -0.38 5.59 -11.42
N HIS A 153 0.03 4.38 -11.09
CA HIS A 153 -0.13 3.25 -12.00
C HIS A 153 -0.93 2.13 -11.34
N PHE A 154 -1.64 1.37 -12.13
CA PHE A 154 -2.35 0.18 -11.69
C PHE A 154 -2.32 -0.91 -12.75
N ALA A 155 -2.16 -2.14 -12.33
CA ALA A 155 -2.22 -3.29 -13.21
C ALA A 155 -3.65 -3.82 -13.29
N VAL A 156 -4.14 -4.04 -14.50
CA VAL A 156 -5.43 -4.66 -14.75
C VAL A 156 -5.21 -6.14 -15.03
N ALA A 157 -5.48 -6.99 -14.05
CA ALA A 157 -5.38 -8.43 -14.23
C ALA A 157 -6.62 -8.96 -15.03
N PRO A 158 -6.44 -9.89 -15.99
CA PRO A 158 -7.53 -10.45 -16.77
C PRO A 158 -8.32 -11.51 -15.97
N VAL A 159 -8.87 -11.09 -14.82
CA VAL A 159 -9.57 -11.95 -13.87
C VAL A 159 -10.93 -11.34 -13.52
N LEU A 160 -11.98 -12.14 -13.57
CA LEU A 160 -13.33 -11.75 -13.17
C LEU A 160 -13.57 -12.23 -11.74
N LEU A 161 -13.54 -11.29 -10.79
CA LEU A 161 -13.73 -11.59 -9.36
C LEU A 161 -15.22 -11.69 -8.97
N GLY A 162 -16.13 -11.09 -9.74
CA GLY A 162 -17.56 -11.04 -9.44
C GLY A 162 -17.95 -10.08 -8.31
N ALA A 163 -17.05 -9.77 -7.38
CA ALA A 163 -17.27 -8.85 -6.28
C ALA A 163 -15.95 -8.16 -5.88
N GLY A 164 -16.04 -7.07 -5.11
CA GLY A 164 -14.89 -6.33 -4.62
C GLY A 164 -15.15 -4.83 -4.54
N GLU A 165 -14.18 -4.09 -3.99
CA GLU A 165 -14.21 -2.63 -3.97
C GLU A 165 -13.82 -2.06 -5.34
N ARG A 166 -14.53 -1.03 -5.77
CA ARG A 166 -14.29 -0.36 -7.06
C ARG A 166 -13.44 0.89 -6.84
N LEU A 167 -12.20 0.87 -7.33
CA LEU A 167 -11.23 1.94 -7.09
C LEU A 167 -11.72 3.32 -7.57
N PHE A 168 -12.39 3.39 -8.70
CA PHE A 168 -12.81 4.65 -9.32
C PHE A 168 -14.32 4.93 -9.20
N GLU A 169 -15.04 4.21 -8.34
CA GLU A 169 -16.46 4.47 -8.13
C GLU A 169 -16.71 5.87 -7.56
N GLY A 170 -17.50 6.66 -8.28
CA GLY A 170 -17.80 8.04 -7.89
C GLY A 170 -16.58 8.98 -7.90
N VAL A 171 -15.54 8.66 -8.69
CA VAL A 171 -14.36 9.52 -8.89
C VAL A 171 -14.21 9.81 -10.38
N ASP A 172 -14.47 11.06 -10.76
CA ASP A 172 -14.27 11.56 -12.13
C ASP A 172 -12.84 12.09 -12.27
N LEU A 173 -11.93 11.23 -12.70
CA LEU A 173 -10.50 11.55 -12.80
C LEU A 173 -10.24 12.72 -13.77
N PRO A 174 -10.83 12.77 -14.99
CA PRO A 174 -10.69 13.92 -15.88
C PRO A 174 -11.16 15.24 -15.27
N ALA A 175 -12.32 15.26 -14.60
CA ALA A 175 -12.81 16.47 -13.93
C ALA A 175 -11.91 16.92 -12.77
N LEU A 176 -11.18 15.99 -12.15
CA LEU A 176 -10.17 16.26 -11.15
C LEU A 176 -8.82 16.68 -11.75
N GLY A 177 -8.67 16.69 -13.07
CA GLY A 177 -7.45 17.09 -13.76
C GLY A 177 -6.40 15.98 -13.93
N TYR A 178 -6.77 14.74 -13.70
CA TYR A 178 -5.90 13.60 -14.00
C TYR A 178 -6.02 13.21 -15.47
N ALA A 179 -4.89 12.87 -16.09
CA ALA A 179 -4.81 12.40 -17.47
C ALA A 179 -4.00 11.09 -17.55
N CYS A 180 -4.34 10.25 -18.51
CA CYS A 180 -3.52 9.10 -18.85
C CYS A 180 -2.32 9.58 -19.69
N ILE A 181 -1.13 9.11 -19.39
CA ILE A 181 0.13 9.43 -20.08
C ILE A 181 0.73 8.15 -20.66
#